data_2f9c1edb1f7494ea8558ed8bf933ea68
#
_entry.id   2f9c1edb1f7494ea8558ed8bf933ea68
#
_cell.length_a   1.000
_cell.length_b   1.000
_cell.length_c   1.000
_cell.angle_alpha   90.00
_cell.angle_beta   90.00
_cell.angle_gamma   90.00
#
_symmetry.space_group_name_H-M   'P 1'
#
loop_
_entity.id
_entity.type
_entity.pdbx_description
1 polymer ?
#
loop_
_entity_poly.entity_id
_entity_poly.type
_entity_poly.pdbx_seq_one_letter_code
_entity_poly.pdbx_strand_id
1 'polypeptide(L)'
;MKTGTFIYWDGTNSAEFNPEKKLKGIAVVEDDNHVFLVLPNDVKNVDWWDGKRKCEEEFAQMPNLRQLDAIYKNKKVLNKAFIAAGGEALDGEAYYWSSTEYDNGNAWTLRMSDGRRYNGNKTSNDRYVRPVLAF
;
A
#
# COMPACT_ATOMS: atom_id res chain seq x y z
N MET A 1 3.55 17.14 8.46
CA MET A 1 3.13 16.45 7.24
C MET A 1 1.82 15.74 7.52
N LYS A 2 0.96 15.65 6.54
CA LYS A 2 -0.35 14.99 6.66
C LYS A 2 -0.40 13.76 5.78
N THR A 3 -1.18 12.76 6.19
CA THR A 3 -1.52 11.64 5.32
C THR A 3 -2.16 12.16 4.04
N GLY A 4 -1.75 11.63 2.90
CA GLY A 4 -2.17 12.08 1.59
C GLY A 4 -1.21 13.07 0.92
N THR A 5 -0.15 13.50 1.60
CA THR A 5 0.88 14.36 1.02
C THR A 5 1.66 13.59 -0.05
N PHE A 6 1.87 14.23 -1.20
CA PHE A 6 2.66 13.67 -2.30
C PHE A 6 4.15 13.92 -2.04
N ILE A 7 4.94 12.85 -2.10
CA ILE A 7 6.38 12.89 -1.88
C ILE A 7 7.08 12.56 -3.21
N TYR A 8 8.06 13.39 -3.57
CA TYR A 8 8.75 13.26 -4.87
C TYR A 8 10.20 12.82 -4.69
N TRP A 9 10.74 12.20 -5.73
CA TRP A 9 12.11 11.69 -5.70
C TRP A 9 13.17 12.79 -5.57
N ASP A 10 12.82 14.04 -5.86
CA ASP A 10 13.74 15.18 -5.68
C ASP A 10 13.81 15.70 -4.23
N GLY A 11 13.12 15.02 -3.31
CA GLY A 11 13.08 15.39 -1.90
C GLY A 11 12.02 16.41 -1.53
N THR A 12 11.26 16.91 -2.50
CA THR A 12 10.17 17.86 -2.23
C THR A 12 8.86 17.15 -1.96
N ASN A 13 7.88 17.88 -1.46
CA ASN A 13 6.53 17.36 -1.23
C ASN A 13 5.49 18.44 -1.53
N SER A 14 4.23 18.03 -1.69
CA SER A 14 3.13 18.95 -1.91
C SER A 14 1.81 18.36 -1.46
N ALA A 15 0.85 19.22 -1.14
CA ALA A 15 -0.51 18.81 -0.78
C ALA A 15 -1.32 18.41 -2.03
N GLU A 16 -1.04 19.05 -3.17
CA GLU A 16 -1.66 18.73 -4.45
C GLU A 16 -0.64 18.09 -5.38
N PHE A 17 -1.10 17.14 -6.20
CA PHE A 17 -0.20 16.42 -7.10
C PHE A 17 0.43 17.34 -8.14
N ASN A 18 1.75 17.24 -8.29
CA ASN A 18 2.52 17.93 -9.32
C ASN A 18 2.93 16.91 -10.40
N PRO A 19 2.29 16.94 -11.59
CA PRO A 19 2.55 15.96 -12.65
C PRO A 19 3.92 16.14 -13.30
N GLU A 20 4.62 17.24 -13.04
CA GLU A 20 5.95 17.49 -13.62
C GLU A 20 7.08 16.86 -12.80
N LYS A 21 6.77 16.35 -11.62
CA LYS A 21 7.74 15.70 -10.73
C LYS A 21 7.49 14.20 -10.66
N LYS A 22 8.57 13.45 -10.51
CA LYS A 22 8.48 12.00 -10.35
C LYS A 22 8.03 11.66 -8.93
N LEU A 23 6.85 11.06 -8.82
CA LEU A 23 6.29 10.66 -7.54
C LEU A 23 7.09 9.51 -6.93
N LYS A 24 7.48 9.66 -5.67
CA LYS A 24 8.05 8.59 -4.87
C LYS A 24 6.95 7.78 -4.20
N GLY A 25 5.94 8.45 -3.66
CA GLY A 25 4.80 7.81 -3.03
C GLY A 25 3.94 8.83 -2.31
N ILE A 26 2.90 8.34 -1.67
CA ILE A 26 1.93 9.15 -0.94
C ILE A 26 2.08 8.84 0.54
N ALA A 27 2.21 9.86 1.37
CA ALA A 27 2.50 9.70 2.80
C ALA A 27 1.31 9.13 3.57
N VAL A 28 1.61 8.17 4.42
CA VAL A 28 0.73 7.69 5.50
C VAL A 28 1.41 8.02 6.81
N VAL A 29 0.81 8.91 7.58
CA VAL A 29 1.34 9.35 8.87
C VAL A 29 0.65 8.56 9.96
N GLU A 30 1.36 7.62 10.58
CA GLU A 30 0.81 6.81 11.66
C GLU A 30 0.85 7.56 12.98
N ASP A 31 1.97 8.25 13.22
CA ASP A 31 2.18 9.14 14.37
C ASP A 31 3.35 10.09 14.07
N ASP A 32 3.78 10.87 15.06
CA ASP A 32 4.84 11.87 14.87
C ASP A 32 6.18 11.26 14.42
N ASN A 33 6.41 9.99 14.71
CA ASN A 33 7.69 9.31 14.44
C ASN A 33 7.61 8.24 13.36
N HIS A 34 6.41 7.93 12.86
CA HIS A 34 6.21 6.82 11.92
C HIS A 34 5.44 7.29 10.70
N VAL A 35 6.17 7.47 9.61
CA VAL A 35 5.63 7.81 8.30
C VAL A 35 6.16 6.80 7.30
N PHE A 36 5.30 6.29 6.44
CA PHE A 36 5.69 5.47 5.30
C PHE A 36 4.98 5.99 4.06
N LEU A 37 5.40 5.52 2.89
CA LEU A 37 4.80 5.90 1.62
C LEU A 37 4.05 4.73 1.02
N VAL A 38 2.96 5.02 0.34
CA VAL A 38 2.17 4.02 -0.38
C VAL A 38 2.13 4.39 -1.87
N LEU A 39 2.26 3.39 -2.73
CA LEU A 39 2.22 3.59 -4.17
C LEU A 39 0.78 3.68 -4.67
N PRO A 40 0.54 4.35 -5.80
CA PRO A 40 -0.83 4.65 -6.24
C PRO A 40 -1.51 3.52 -7.01
N ASN A 41 -0.86 2.36 -7.23
CA ASN A 41 -1.44 1.26 -8.00
C ASN A 41 -1.32 -0.07 -7.29
N ASP A 42 -2.27 -0.96 -7.53
CA ASP A 42 -2.25 -2.33 -7.03
C ASP A 42 -1.38 -3.25 -7.88
N VAL A 43 -0.82 -4.26 -7.24
CA VAL A 43 -0.39 -5.49 -7.91
C VAL A 43 -1.53 -6.48 -7.73
N LYS A 44 -2.08 -6.97 -8.84
CA LYS A 44 -3.35 -7.73 -8.82
C LYS A 44 -3.13 -9.22 -9.07
N ASN A 45 -3.92 -10.03 -8.37
CA ASN A 45 -4.01 -11.49 -8.61
C ASN A 45 -2.65 -12.16 -8.54
N VAL A 46 -2.01 -12.07 -7.40
CA VAL A 46 -0.68 -12.63 -7.15
C VAL A 46 -0.69 -13.51 -5.91
N ASP A 47 0.17 -14.54 -5.90
CA ASP A 47 0.45 -15.26 -4.67
C ASP A 47 1.41 -14.42 -3.80
N TRP A 48 1.67 -14.90 -2.60
CA TRP A 48 2.43 -14.11 -1.61
C TRP A 48 3.88 -13.84 -2.06
N TRP A 49 4.56 -14.86 -2.62
CA TRP A 49 5.94 -14.70 -3.07
C TRP A 49 6.05 -13.79 -4.30
N ASP A 50 5.16 -13.98 -5.27
CA ASP A 50 5.10 -13.12 -6.46
C ASP A 50 4.75 -11.69 -6.09
N GLY A 51 3.85 -11.50 -5.14
CA GLY A 51 3.50 -10.18 -4.63
C GLY A 51 4.70 -9.46 -4.05
N LYS A 52 5.50 -10.16 -3.25
CA LYS A 52 6.74 -9.59 -2.69
C LYS A 52 7.75 -9.25 -3.78
N ARG A 53 7.97 -10.16 -4.72
CA ARG A 53 8.90 -9.97 -5.82
C ARG A 53 8.52 -8.77 -6.70
N LYS A 54 7.23 -8.63 -7.00
CA LYS A 54 6.76 -7.50 -7.82
C LYS A 54 6.90 -6.16 -7.10
N CYS A 55 6.75 -6.12 -5.79
CA CYS A 55 7.06 -4.91 -5.01
C CYS A 55 8.54 -4.55 -5.14
N GLU A 56 9.43 -5.52 -5.02
CA GLU A 56 10.88 -5.31 -5.12
C GLU A 56 11.28 -4.78 -6.52
N GLU A 57 10.59 -5.21 -7.58
CA GLU A 57 10.81 -4.70 -8.93
C GLU A 57 10.54 -3.20 -9.04
N GLU A 58 9.68 -2.66 -8.16
CA GLU A 58 9.36 -1.23 -8.10
C GLU A 58 10.13 -0.51 -7.00
N PHE A 59 11.18 -1.12 -6.44
CA PHE A 59 11.93 -0.59 -5.31
C PHE A 59 11.07 -0.35 -4.08
N ALA A 60 10.04 -1.16 -3.93
CA ALA A 60 9.05 -1.07 -2.87
C ALA A 60 8.96 -2.39 -2.09
N GLN A 61 8.06 -2.44 -1.15
CA GLN A 61 7.89 -3.59 -0.26
C GLN A 61 6.40 -3.91 -0.11
N MET A 62 6.12 -5.18 0.20
CA MET A 62 4.79 -5.56 0.65
C MET A 62 4.56 -4.96 2.05
N PRO A 63 3.44 -4.29 2.30
CA PRO A 63 3.18 -3.73 3.62
C PRO A 63 3.05 -4.82 4.68
N ASN A 64 3.46 -4.52 5.90
CA ASN A 64 3.12 -5.38 7.03
C ASN A 64 1.65 -5.11 7.45
N LEU A 65 1.14 -5.94 8.37
CA LEU A 65 -0.28 -5.85 8.74
C LEU A 65 -0.62 -4.51 9.41
N ARG A 66 0.29 -3.95 10.19
CA ARG A 66 0.12 -2.64 10.82
C ARG A 66 0.02 -1.53 9.78
N GLN A 67 0.86 -1.58 8.74
CA GLN A 67 0.82 -0.62 7.63
C GLN A 67 -0.48 -0.76 6.83
N LEU A 68 -0.93 -1.98 6.56
CA LEU A 68 -2.21 -2.20 5.89
C LEU A 68 -3.37 -1.64 6.69
N ASP A 69 -3.36 -1.82 8.00
CA ASP A 69 -4.39 -1.27 8.87
C ASP A 69 -4.41 0.26 8.81
N ALA A 70 -3.23 0.89 8.80
CA ALA A 70 -3.11 2.35 8.65
C ALA A 70 -3.64 2.82 7.30
N ILE A 71 -3.34 2.08 6.23
CA ILE A 71 -3.88 2.37 4.89
C ILE A 71 -5.41 2.28 4.91
N TYR A 72 -5.95 1.21 5.49
CA TYR A 72 -7.40 1.03 5.61
C TYR A 72 -8.06 2.19 6.36
N LYS A 73 -7.50 2.57 7.51
CA LYS A 73 -8.05 3.67 8.32
C LYS A 73 -8.04 5.02 7.62
N ASN A 74 -7.15 5.19 6.67
CA ASN A 74 -6.99 6.42 5.89
C ASN A 74 -7.44 6.26 4.43
N LYS A 75 -8.18 5.21 4.11
CA LYS A 75 -8.48 4.86 2.71
C LYS A 75 -9.20 5.96 1.95
N LYS A 76 -10.04 6.73 2.61
CA LYS A 76 -10.81 7.79 1.94
C LYS A 76 -9.90 8.88 1.39
N VAL A 77 -9.01 9.41 2.22
CA VAL A 77 -8.07 10.44 1.79
C VAL A 77 -7.01 9.87 0.83
N LEU A 78 -6.57 8.62 1.07
CA LEU A 78 -5.58 7.97 0.21
C LEU A 78 -6.14 7.66 -1.18
N ASN A 79 -7.36 7.14 -1.28
CA ASN A 79 -7.97 6.87 -2.58
C ASN A 79 -8.08 8.14 -3.44
N LYS A 80 -8.43 9.25 -2.82
CA LYS A 80 -8.48 10.53 -3.50
C LYS A 80 -7.09 10.93 -4.03
N ALA A 81 -6.05 10.73 -3.23
CA ALA A 81 -4.68 11.01 -3.63
C ALA A 81 -4.19 10.08 -4.74
N PHE A 82 -4.51 8.78 -4.67
CA PHE A 82 -4.15 7.82 -5.71
C PHE A 82 -4.72 8.23 -7.06
N ILE A 83 -6.00 8.59 -7.09
CA ILE A 83 -6.66 9.02 -8.32
C ILE A 83 -6.04 10.32 -8.85
N ALA A 84 -5.75 11.27 -7.99
CA ALA A 84 -5.10 12.54 -8.37
C ALA A 84 -3.73 12.30 -9.00
N ALA A 85 -3.00 11.28 -8.56
CA ALA A 85 -1.69 10.90 -9.10
C ALA A 85 -1.77 10.06 -10.38
N GLY A 86 -2.97 9.85 -10.92
CA GLY A 86 -3.16 9.02 -12.11
C GLY A 86 -3.20 7.53 -11.84
N GLY A 87 -3.26 7.13 -10.58
CA GLY A 87 -3.36 5.74 -10.17
C GLY A 87 -4.81 5.30 -9.95
N GLU A 88 -4.99 4.33 -9.07
CA GLU A 88 -6.30 3.73 -8.81
C GLU A 88 -6.60 3.65 -7.32
N ALA A 89 -7.88 3.76 -6.98
CA ALA A 89 -8.36 3.53 -5.63
C ALA A 89 -8.10 2.08 -5.19
N LEU A 90 -8.03 1.86 -3.89
CA LEU A 90 -8.00 0.51 -3.33
C LEU A 90 -9.30 -0.22 -3.69
N ASP A 91 -9.17 -1.50 -4.04
CA ASP A 91 -10.33 -2.34 -4.34
C ASP A 91 -10.98 -2.77 -3.02
N GLY A 92 -12.22 -2.32 -2.79
CA GLY A 92 -12.94 -2.61 -1.55
C GLY A 92 -13.23 -4.09 -1.33
N GLU A 93 -13.38 -4.85 -2.40
CA GLU A 93 -13.70 -6.28 -2.32
C GLU A 93 -12.47 -7.19 -2.26
N ALA A 94 -11.28 -6.65 -2.55
CA ALA A 94 -10.05 -7.43 -2.58
C ALA A 94 -9.49 -7.65 -1.19
N TYR A 95 -8.81 -8.79 -1.04
CA TYR A 95 -7.96 -9.09 0.11
C TYR A 95 -6.53 -8.72 -0.26
N TYR A 96 -5.91 -7.89 0.56
CA TYR A 96 -4.55 -7.42 0.34
C TYR A 96 -3.58 -8.21 1.20
N TRP A 97 -2.54 -8.74 0.58
CA TRP A 97 -1.46 -9.43 1.27
C TRP A 97 -0.71 -8.50 2.22
N SER A 98 -0.36 -9.02 3.39
CA SER A 98 0.66 -8.42 4.25
C SER A 98 1.92 -9.28 4.23
N SER A 99 3.06 -8.67 4.57
CA SER A 99 4.30 -9.41 4.80
C SER A 99 4.30 -10.12 6.16
N THR A 100 3.31 -9.87 7.00
CA THR A 100 3.19 -10.49 8.32
C THR A 100 2.70 -11.93 8.17
N GLU A 101 3.55 -12.88 8.50
CA GLU A 101 3.23 -14.29 8.38
C GLU A 101 2.36 -14.76 9.54
N TYR A 102 1.41 -15.65 9.24
CA TYR A 102 0.64 -16.38 10.24
C TYR A 102 1.39 -17.65 10.65
N ASP A 103 1.86 -18.42 9.66
CA ASP A 103 2.73 -19.58 9.80
C ASP A 103 3.52 -19.78 8.49
N ASN A 104 4.20 -20.91 8.35
CA ASN A 104 5.03 -21.16 7.17
C ASN A 104 4.23 -21.15 5.85
N GLY A 105 2.98 -21.58 5.87
CA GLY A 105 2.15 -21.69 4.68
C GLY A 105 1.14 -20.58 4.52
N ASN A 106 0.98 -19.70 5.51
CA ASN A 106 -0.07 -18.69 5.52
C ASN A 106 0.46 -17.33 5.94
N ALA A 107 -0.12 -16.27 5.39
CA ALA A 107 0.16 -14.89 5.77
C ALA A 107 -1.14 -14.14 6.01
N TRP A 108 -1.07 -13.09 6.80
CA TRP A 108 -2.23 -12.26 7.07
C TRP A 108 -2.61 -11.43 5.85
N THR A 109 -3.90 -11.31 5.62
CA THR A 109 -4.50 -10.42 4.64
C THR A 109 -5.47 -9.47 5.34
N LEU A 110 -5.82 -8.39 4.64
CA LEU A 110 -6.80 -7.43 5.13
C LEU A 110 -7.73 -7.04 3.99
N ARG A 111 -9.03 -7.04 4.27
CA ARG A 111 -10.04 -6.63 3.30
C ARG A 111 -10.33 -5.14 3.45
N MET A 112 -10.31 -4.42 2.33
CA MET A 112 -10.43 -2.95 2.37
C MET A 112 -11.85 -2.44 2.58
N SER A 113 -12.88 -3.28 2.39
CA SER A 113 -14.26 -2.84 2.63
C SER A 113 -14.56 -2.63 4.11
N ASP A 114 -14.02 -3.50 4.99
CA ASP A 114 -14.36 -3.50 6.41
C ASP A 114 -13.15 -3.61 7.34
N GLY A 115 -11.94 -3.73 6.81
CA GLY A 115 -10.72 -3.84 7.60
C GLY A 115 -10.54 -5.18 8.29
N ARG A 116 -11.33 -6.19 7.92
CA ARG A 116 -11.20 -7.53 8.52
C ARG A 116 -9.91 -8.20 8.10
N ARG A 117 -9.33 -8.93 9.06
CA ARG A 117 -8.08 -9.64 8.88
C ARG A 117 -8.36 -11.13 8.72
N TYR A 118 -7.74 -11.72 7.71
CA TYR A 118 -7.84 -13.16 7.46
C TYR A 118 -6.45 -13.70 7.18
N ASN A 119 -6.14 -14.92 7.65
CA ASN A 119 -4.96 -15.59 7.14
C ASN A 119 -5.29 -16.25 5.81
N GLY A 120 -4.37 -16.17 4.87
CA GLY A 120 -4.52 -16.74 3.54
C GLY A 120 -3.36 -17.64 3.20
N ASN A 121 -3.65 -18.72 2.45
CA ASN A 121 -2.62 -19.63 1.97
C ASN A 121 -1.72 -18.87 0.99
N LYS A 122 -0.40 -18.91 1.21
CA LYS A 122 0.58 -18.17 0.42
C LYS A 122 0.58 -18.54 -1.07
N THR A 123 0.04 -19.70 -1.43
CA THR A 123 -0.07 -20.14 -2.83
C THR A 123 -1.31 -19.61 -3.54
N SER A 124 -2.25 -19.00 -2.83
CA SER A 124 -3.44 -18.39 -3.43
C SER A 124 -3.04 -17.20 -4.30
N ASN A 125 -3.50 -17.19 -5.55
CA ASN A 125 -3.11 -16.18 -6.54
C ASN A 125 -4.24 -15.23 -6.92
N ASP A 126 -5.18 -15.00 -6.02
CA ASP A 126 -6.36 -14.16 -6.23
C ASP A 126 -6.36 -12.92 -5.32
N ARG A 127 -5.25 -12.65 -4.66
CA ARG A 127 -5.11 -11.50 -3.75
C ARG A 127 -4.28 -10.40 -4.36
N TYR A 128 -4.41 -9.22 -3.79
CA TYR A 128 -3.75 -8.00 -4.26
C TYR A 128 -2.63 -7.58 -3.32
N VAL A 129 -1.75 -6.73 -3.80
CA VAL A 129 -0.76 -6.02 -2.97
C VAL A 129 -0.80 -4.54 -3.33
N ARG A 130 -0.81 -3.69 -2.32
CA ARG A 130 -0.55 -2.26 -2.52
C ARG A 130 0.85 -1.98 -1.99
N PRO A 131 1.85 -1.78 -2.88
CA PRO A 131 3.23 -1.61 -2.44
C PRO A 131 3.43 -0.38 -1.57
N VAL A 132 4.35 -0.49 -0.63
CA VAL A 132 4.77 0.61 0.26
C VAL A 132 6.28 0.75 0.21
N LEU A 133 6.78 1.88 0.67
CA LEU A 133 8.22 2.09 0.84
C LEU A 133 8.48 3.07 1.98
N ALA A 134 9.74 3.06 2.46
CA ALA A 134 10.16 3.96 3.52
C ALA A 134 10.10 5.42 3.05
N PHE A 135 9.76 6.29 3.96
CA PHE A 135 9.76 7.74 3.72
C PHE A 135 11.20 8.31 3.56
#